data_822d3342193a34d413b21a27d5766bf4
#
_entry.id   822d3342193a34d413b21a27d5766bf4
#
_cell.length_a   1.000
_cell.length_b   1.000
_cell.length_c   1.000
_cell.angle_alpha   90.00
_cell.angle_beta   90.00
_cell.angle_gamma   90.00
#
_symmetry.space_group_name_H-M   'P 1'
#
loop_
_entity.id
_entity.type
_entity.pdbx_description
1 polymer ?
#
loop_
_entity_poly.entity_id
_entity_poly.type
_entity_poly.pdbx_seq_one_letter_code
_entity_poly.pdbx_strand_id
1 'polypeptide(L)'
;MGKRDQLTTNSFIEGLRDAIRPGTSFQITTDGFQPYKTSIPDTFGDYVDYAMLIKVYRNPSEGEARYSPPEVASVEVVPVCGNPDPKRICTSIIERSNLSVRMGCRRFTRLTNGFGRKWENQWAAVMPWYTFYNFCRVHKSLRVTPAMAAGIADHVWSIEELLA
;
A
#
# COMPACT_ATOMS: atom_id res chain seq x y z
N MET A 1 -16.19 3.81 -7.67
CA MET A 1 -14.78 4.20 -7.48
C MET A 1 -14.76 5.64 -7.00
N GLY A 2 -14.20 5.88 -5.80
CA GLY A 2 -14.21 7.21 -5.19
C GLY A 2 -13.24 8.17 -5.86
N LYS A 3 -13.48 9.46 -5.65
CA LYS A 3 -12.53 10.53 -6.01
C LYS A 3 -11.40 10.55 -4.97
N ARG A 4 -10.29 11.22 -5.29
CA ARG A 4 -9.24 11.51 -4.30
C ARG A 4 -9.67 12.71 -3.44
N ASP A 5 -10.66 12.48 -2.58
CA ASP A 5 -11.24 13.48 -1.68
C ASP A 5 -11.30 12.96 -0.24
N GLN A 6 -11.73 13.82 0.68
CA GLN A 6 -11.78 13.52 2.12
C GLN A 6 -12.77 12.39 2.42
N LEU A 7 -13.94 12.37 1.78
CA LEU A 7 -14.98 11.36 2.05
C LEU A 7 -14.51 9.94 1.68
N THR A 8 -13.93 9.80 0.49
CA THR A 8 -13.37 8.51 0.04
C THR A 8 -12.20 8.08 0.93
N THR A 9 -11.38 9.04 1.40
CA THR A 9 -10.27 8.76 2.30
C THR A 9 -10.79 8.28 3.66
N ASN A 10 -11.81 8.90 4.22
CA ASN A 10 -12.40 8.47 5.48
C ASN A 10 -12.93 7.04 5.38
N SER A 11 -13.70 6.73 4.34
CA SER A 11 -14.21 5.36 4.12
C SER A 11 -13.09 4.32 3.97
N PHE A 12 -11.97 4.70 3.33
CA PHE A 12 -10.81 3.82 3.21
C PHE A 12 -10.13 3.59 4.56
N ILE A 13 -9.94 4.64 5.36
CA ILE A 13 -9.31 4.54 6.69
C ILE A 13 -10.21 3.79 7.68
N GLU A 14 -11.53 3.97 7.61
CA GLU A 14 -12.50 3.18 8.38
C GLU A 14 -12.41 1.69 8.03
N GLY A 15 -12.36 1.34 6.74
CA GLY A 15 -12.15 -0.04 6.31
C GLY A 15 -10.80 -0.62 6.76
N LEU A 16 -9.76 0.19 6.84
CA LEU A 16 -8.47 -0.21 7.41
C LEU A 16 -8.60 -0.49 8.91
N ARG A 17 -9.31 0.36 9.67
CA ARG A 17 -9.58 0.15 11.10
C ARG A 17 -10.29 -1.19 11.33
N ASP A 18 -11.30 -1.50 10.53
CA ASP A 18 -12.09 -2.73 10.66
C ASP A 18 -11.25 -4.00 10.36
N ALA A 19 -10.17 -3.87 9.58
CA ALA A 19 -9.24 -4.95 9.29
C ALA A 19 -8.13 -5.12 10.36
N ILE A 20 -7.96 -4.16 11.27
CA ILE A 20 -6.94 -4.21 12.31
C ILE A 20 -7.53 -4.79 13.60
N ARG A 21 -6.76 -5.62 14.30
CA ARG A 21 -7.17 -6.17 15.60
C ARG A 21 -7.40 -5.03 16.62
N PRO A 22 -8.57 -4.96 17.26
CA PRO A 22 -8.85 -3.93 18.26
C PRO A 22 -7.79 -3.88 19.37
N GLY A 23 -7.44 -2.66 19.82
CA GLY A 23 -6.49 -2.45 20.91
C GLY A 23 -5.02 -2.64 20.53
N THR A 24 -4.70 -2.83 19.24
CA THR A 24 -3.32 -2.89 18.75
C THR A 24 -2.79 -1.48 18.49
N SER A 25 -1.66 -1.12 19.12
CA SER A 25 -0.92 0.10 18.77
C SER A 25 0.01 -0.19 17.60
N PHE A 26 0.10 0.72 16.63
CA PHE A 26 0.90 0.56 15.42
C PHE A 26 1.33 1.92 14.85
N GLN A 27 2.29 1.87 13.94
CA GLN A 27 2.75 3.07 13.22
C GLN A 27 2.28 3.06 11.78
N ILE A 28 1.78 4.20 11.31
CA ILE A 28 1.47 4.47 9.90
C ILE A 28 2.45 5.48 9.33
N THR A 29 2.88 5.24 8.10
CA THR A 29 3.57 6.23 7.28
C THR A 29 2.85 6.39 5.95
N THR A 30 2.52 7.63 5.58
CA THR A 30 1.90 7.93 4.28
C THR A 30 2.77 8.87 3.45
N ASP A 31 2.37 9.07 2.20
CA ASP A 31 2.84 10.17 1.37
C ASP A 31 2.22 11.52 1.81
N GLY A 32 2.52 12.60 1.09
CA GLY A 32 2.03 13.95 1.36
C GLY A 32 0.56 14.20 1.01
N PHE A 33 -0.28 13.17 0.84
CA PHE A 33 -1.70 13.36 0.52
C PHE A 33 -2.47 13.90 1.73
N GLN A 34 -2.90 15.16 1.63
CA GLN A 34 -3.45 15.94 2.75
C GLN A 34 -4.65 15.31 3.48
N PRO A 35 -5.62 14.66 2.82
CA PRO A 35 -6.74 14.02 3.52
C PRO A 35 -6.34 12.99 4.57
N TYR A 36 -5.18 12.34 4.47
CA TYR A 36 -4.69 11.40 5.49
C TYR A 36 -4.36 12.10 6.82
N LYS A 37 -3.96 13.38 6.76
CA LYS A 37 -3.53 14.14 7.93
C LYS A 37 -4.61 14.26 9.00
N THR A 38 -5.88 14.29 8.59
CA THR A 38 -7.05 14.34 9.47
C THR A 38 -7.68 12.98 9.67
N SER A 39 -7.90 12.22 8.58
CA SER A 39 -8.60 10.93 8.65
C SER A 39 -7.94 9.90 9.56
N ILE A 40 -6.60 9.85 9.60
CA ILE A 40 -5.88 8.85 10.40
C ILE A 40 -6.01 9.14 11.89
N PRO A 41 -5.66 10.35 12.40
CA PRO A 41 -5.85 10.67 13.81
C PRO A 41 -7.31 10.56 14.26
N ASP A 42 -8.26 11.04 13.45
CA ASP A 42 -9.69 11.01 13.78
C ASP A 42 -10.23 9.58 13.92
N THR A 43 -9.68 8.62 13.16
CA THR A 43 -10.15 7.23 13.16
C THR A 43 -9.48 6.37 14.24
N PHE A 44 -8.18 6.58 14.50
CA PHE A 44 -7.38 5.71 15.36
C PHE A 44 -7.05 6.33 16.72
N GLY A 45 -7.13 7.65 16.87
CA GLY A 45 -6.83 8.35 18.13
C GLY A 45 -5.42 8.01 18.65
N ASP A 46 -5.35 7.65 19.93
CA ASP A 46 -4.08 7.37 20.63
C ASP A 46 -3.44 6.01 20.28
N TYR A 47 -4.11 5.20 19.44
CA TYR A 47 -3.58 3.89 19.04
C TYR A 47 -2.62 3.95 17.84
N VAL A 48 -2.41 5.13 17.25
CA VAL A 48 -1.57 5.29 16.08
C VAL A 48 -0.44 6.28 16.27
N ASP A 49 0.77 5.86 15.94
CA ASP A 49 1.91 6.75 15.71
C ASP A 49 1.95 7.06 14.21
N TYR A 50 1.76 8.33 13.83
CA TYR A 50 1.61 8.69 12.43
C TYR A 50 2.58 9.76 11.98
N ALA A 51 3.24 9.49 10.87
CA ALA A 51 4.10 10.44 10.16
C ALA A 51 3.81 10.46 8.66
N MET A 52 3.96 11.63 8.06
CA MET A 52 3.94 11.80 6.61
C MET A 52 5.38 11.91 6.09
N LEU A 53 5.67 11.24 4.97
CA LEU A 53 6.93 11.34 4.25
C LEU A 53 6.66 12.02 2.91
N ILE A 54 7.04 13.29 2.81
CA ILE A 54 6.78 14.14 1.66
C ILE A 54 8.03 14.17 0.78
N LYS A 55 7.91 13.66 -0.45
CA LYS A 55 8.97 13.73 -1.45
C LYS A 55 8.77 14.95 -2.33
N VAL A 56 9.71 15.88 -2.31
CA VAL A 56 9.74 17.01 -3.21
C VAL A 56 10.53 16.63 -4.45
N TYR A 57 9.92 16.79 -5.62
CA TYR A 57 10.54 16.45 -6.89
C TYR A 57 11.03 17.69 -7.61
N ARG A 58 12.21 17.60 -8.23
CA ARG A 58 12.70 18.61 -9.16
C ARG A 58 12.28 18.20 -10.56
N ASN A 59 11.69 19.14 -11.31
CA ASN A 59 11.40 18.92 -12.72
C ASN A 59 12.71 18.77 -13.49
N PRO A 60 12.82 17.77 -14.38
CA PRO A 60 13.95 17.67 -15.30
C PRO A 60 13.98 18.88 -16.25
N SER A 61 15.16 19.20 -16.78
CA SER A 61 15.34 20.27 -17.75
C SER A 61 14.45 20.09 -19.00
N GLU A 62 14.08 21.19 -19.65
CA GLU A 62 13.28 21.15 -20.89
C GLU A 62 14.01 20.29 -21.94
N GLY A 63 13.35 19.21 -22.39
CA GLY A 63 13.89 18.22 -23.35
C GLY A 63 14.04 16.82 -22.75
N GLU A 64 14.39 16.66 -21.51
CA GLU A 64 14.54 15.35 -20.85
C GLU A 64 13.28 14.84 -20.15
N ALA A 65 12.31 15.73 -19.91
CA ALA A 65 11.10 15.46 -19.11
C ALA A 65 10.25 14.29 -19.63
N ARG A 66 10.39 13.91 -20.90
CA ARG A 66 9.60 12.86 -21.53
C ARG A 66 10.06 11.45 -21.15
N TYR A 67 11.34 11.25 -20.86
CA TYR A 67 11.96 9.95 -20.69
C TYR A 67 12.68 9.77 -19.34
N SER A 68 12.97 10.86 -18.65
CA SER A 68 13.63 10.81 -17.33
C SER A 68 12.59 10.92 -16.20
N PRO A 69 12.61 10.02 -15.22
CA PRO A 69 11.78 10.17 -14.04
C PRO A 69 12.23 11.43 -13.26
N PRO A 70 11.30 12.18 -12.63
CA PRO A 70 11.66 13.33 -11.82
C PRO A 70 12.58 12.90 -10.66
N GLU A 71 13.64 13.67 -10.44
CA GLU A 71 14.57 13.42 -9.33
C GLU A 71 13.97 13.90 -8.00
N VAL A 72 14.19 13.11 -6.95
CA VAL A 72 13.81 13.52 -5.59
C VAL A 72 14.81 14.59 -5.12
N ALA A 73 14.35 15.83 -5.01
CA ALA A 73 15.17 16.95 -4.58
C ALA A 73 15.36 16.96 -3.06
N SER A 74 14.32 16.65 -2.30
CA SER A 74 14.36 16.54 -0.85
C SER A 74 13.27 15.61 -0.33
N VAL A 75 13.47 15.11 0.89
CA VAL A 75 12.50 14.31 1.61
C VAL A 75 12.24 15.01 2.95
N GLU A 76 10.99 15.34 3.21
CA GLU A 76 10.55 15.94 4.45
C GLU A 76 9.74 14.91 5.24
N VAL A 77 10.07 14.75 6.52
CA VAL A 77 9.32 13.92 7.46
C VAL A 77 8.52 14.81 8.39
N VAL A 78 7.21 14.68 8.38
CA VAL A 78 6.27 15.44 9.21
C VAL A 78 5.60 14.49 10.19
N PRO A 79 6.00 14.45 11.48
CA PRO A 79 5.22 13.76 12.51
C PRO A 79 3.85 14.45 12.67
N VAL A 80 2.78 13.68 12.68
CA VAL A 80 1.40 14.20 12.75
C VAL A 80 0.77 13.93 14.11
N CYS A 81 0.84 12.69 14.60
CA CYS A 81 0.38 12.35 15.94
C CYS A 81 1.16 11.18 16.52
N GLY A 82 1.10 11.01 17.85
CA GLY A 82 1.86 10.01 18.59
C GLY A 82 3.37 10.29 18.59
N ASN A 83 4.14 9.22 18.71
CA ASN A 83 5.62 9.27 18.74
C ASN A 83 6.20 8.29 17.70
N PRO A 84 6.09 8.59 16.39
CA PRO A 84 6.54 7.70 15.35
C PRO A 84 8.05 7.45 15.40
N ASP A 85 8.47 6.17 15.38
CA ASP A 85 9.87 5.76 15.31
C ASP A 85 10.51 6.22 13.99
N PRO A 86 11.49 7.14 14.02
CA PRO A 86 12.11 7.66 12.79
C PRO A 86 12.72 6.59 11.89
N LYS A 87 13.17 5.46 12.46
CA LYS A 87 13.78 4.35 11.71
C LYS A 87 12.77 3.58 10.88
N ARG A 88 11.48 3.68 11.22
CA ARG A 88 10.38 3.00 10.53
C ARG A 88 9.59 3.90 9.59
N ILE A 89 9.91 5.20 9.54
CA ILE A 89 9.25 6.13 8.62
C ILE A 89 9.78 5.91 7.21
N CYS A 90 9.05 5.13 6.42
CA CYS A 90 9.38 4.90 5.02
C CYS A 90 8.13 4.55 4.19
N THR A 91 8.18 4.86 2.89
CA THR A 91 7.17 4.45 1.89
C THR A 91 7.65 3.29 1.01
N SER A 92 8.88 2.83 1.22
CA SER A 92 9.51 1.80 0.37
C SER A 92 8.78 0.47 0.36
N ILE A 93 8.15 0.08 1.47
CA ILE A 93 7.39 -1.17 1.59
C ILE A 93 6.18 -1.15 0.65
N ILE A 94 5.38 -0.07 0.69
CA ILE A 94 4.20 0.05 -0.16
C ILE A 94 4.58 0.27 -1.63
N GLU A 95 5.65 1.02 -1.90
CA GLU A 95 6.19 1.19 -3.25
C GLU A 95 6.64 -0.15 -3.85
N ARG A 96 7.31 -0.98 -3.05
CA ARG A 96 7.71 -2.34 -3.45
C ARG A 96 6.49 -3.25 -3.65
N SER A 97 5.49 -3.18 -2.79
CA SER A 97 4.23 -3.91 -2.95
C SER A 97 3.52 -3.51 -4.25
N ASN A 98 3.41 -2.22 -4.53
CA ASN A 98 2.85 -1.70 -5.77
C ASN A 98 3.59 -2.20 -7.01
N LEU A 99 4.92 -2.30 -6.96
CA LEU A 99 5.71 -2.89 -8.05
C LEU A 99 5.39 -4.37 -8.22
N SER A 100 5.30 -5.13 -7.13
CA SER A 100 4.97 -6.56 -7.16
C SER A 100 3.60 -6.81 -7.78
N VAL A 101 2.59 -5.98 -7.44
CA VAL A 101 1.25 -6.03 -8.06
C VAL A 101 1.33 -5.76 -9.57
N ARG A 102 2.09 -4.74 -9.99
CA ARG A 102 2.24 -4.41 -11.43
C ARG A 102 2.94 -5.51 -12.20
N MET A 103 3.90 -6.19 -11.59
CA MET A 103 4.61 -7.32 -12.22
C MET A 103 3.77 -8.59 -12.25
N GLY A 104 2.96 -8.84 -11.22
CA GLY A 104 2.17 -10.06 -11.08
C GLY A 104 0.77 -9.98 -11.70
N CYS A 105 0.18 -8.79 -11.77
CA CYS A 105 -1.17 -8.59 -12.31
C CYS A 105 -1.14 -7.64 -13.51
N ARG A 106 -1.35 -8.20 -14.72
CA ARG A 106 -1.30 -7.45 -16.00
C ARG A 106 -2.21 -6.22 -16.02
N ARG A 107 -3.33 -6.23 -15.30
CA ARG A 107 -4.27 -5.09 -15.26
C ARG A 107 -3.68 -3.83 -14.63
N PHE A 108 -2.62 -3.94 -13.84
CA PHE A 108 -1.89 -2.84 -13.24
C PHE A 108 -0.63 -2.45 -13.99
N THR A 109 -0.29 -3.14 -15.08
CA THR A 109 0.88 -2.80 -15.89
C THR A 109 0.63 -1.47 -16.59
N ARG A 110 1.56 -0.52 -16.47
CA ARG A 110 1.50 0.78 -17.13
C ARG A 110 1.80 0.65 -18.63
N LEU A 111 1.29 1.60 -19.42
CA LEU A 111 1.57 1.72 -20.85
C LEU A 111 1.15 0.48 -21.67
N THR A 112 0.12 -0.24 -21.24
CA THR A 112 -0.46 -1.38 -21.97
C THR A 112 -1.97 -1.26 -22.04
N ASN A 113 -2.59 -1.97 -22.99
CA ASN A 113 -4.05 -2.07 -23.11
C ASN A 113 -4.66 -3.10 -22.13
N GLY A 114 -3.90 -3.55 -21.11
CA GLY A 114 -4.32 -4.58 -20.15
C GLY A 114 -5.19 -4.09 -19.00
N PHE A 115 -5.51 -2.78 -18.93
CA PHE A 115 -6.30 -2.21 -17.84
C PHE A 115 -7.76 -2.71 -17.85
N GLY A 116 -8.34 -2.83 -16.66
CA GLY A 116 -9.75 -3.18 -16.49
C GLY A 116 -10.67 -2.00 -16.82
N ARG A 117 -11.60 -2.17 -17.78
CA ARG A 117 -12.58 -1.14 -18.13
C ARG A 117 -13.74 -1.08 -17.13
N LYS A 118 -14.07 -2.20 -16.46
CA LYS A 118 -15.12 -2.32 -15.45
C LYS A 118 -14.50 -2.56 -14.10
N TRP A 119 -15.08 -1.96 -13.07
CA TRP A 119 -14.60 -2.10 -11.69
C TRP A 119 -14.63 -3.55 -11.19
N GLU A 120 -15.71 -4.26 -11.50
CA GLU A 120 -15.90 -5.66 -11.12
C GLU A 120 -14.78 -6.54 -11.67
N ASN A 121 -14.40 -6.33 -12.93
CA ASN A 121 -13.30 -7.07 -13.56
C ASN A 121 -11.94 -6.73 -12.94
N GLN A 122 -11.75 -5.49 -12.49
CA GLN A 122 -10.54 -5.07 -11.79
C GLN A 122 -10.46 -5.76 -10.42
N TRP A 123 -11.57 -5.74 -9.67
CA TRP A 123 -11.67 -6.39 -8.37
C TRP A 123 -11.45 -7.90 -8.47
N ALA A 124 -12.12 -8.56 -9.43
CA ALA A 124 -11.96 -10.00 -9.71
C ALA A 124 -10.52 -10.41 -10.08
N ALA A 125 -9.69 -9.49 -10.55
CA ALA A 125 -8.28 -9.77 -10.83
C ALA A 125 -7.37 -9.53 -9.62
N VAL A 126 -7.74 -8.59 -8.74
CA VAL A 126 -6.95 -8.24 -7.55
C VAL A 126 -7.05 -9.31 -6.48
N MET A 127 -8.26 -9.82 -6.23
CA MET A 127 -8.51 -10.80 -5.17
C MET A 127 -7.68 -12.08 -5.32
N PRO A 128 -7.72 -12.80 -6.46
CA PRO A 128 -6.91 -14.00 -6.65
C PRO A 128 -5.41 -13.71 -6.57
N TRP A 129 -4.97 -12.53 -7.04
CA TRP A 129 -3.57 -12.16 -6.98
C TRP A 129 -3.08 -12.02 -5.53
N TYR A 130 -3.83 -11.32 -4.66
CA TYR A 130 -3.45 -11.18 -3.26
C TYR A 130 -3.59 -12.50 -2.48
N THR A 131 -4.59 -13.31 -2.80
CA THR A 131 -4.73 -14.64 -2.18
C THR A 131 -3.54 -15.53 -2.56
N PHE A 132 -3.18 -15.60 -3.84
CA PHE A 132 -1.98 -16.31 -4.29
C PHE A 132 -0.70 -15.76 -3.62
N TYR A 133 -0.54 -14.43 -3.59
CA TYR A 133 0.63 -13.78 -2.98
C TYR A 133 0.78 -14.13 -1.50
N ASN A 134 -0.33 -14.17 -0.77
CA ASN A 134 -0.32 -14.37 0.67
C ASN A 134 -0.26 -15.85 1.08
N PHE A 135 -0.87 -16.75 0.35
CA PHE A 135 -1.04 -18.14 0.76
C PHE A 135 -0.18 -19.14 -0.04
N CYS A 136 0.07 -18.89 -1.33
CA CYS A 136 0.78 -19.84 -2.19
C CYS A 136 2.23 -19.46 -2.45
N ARG A 137 2.58 -18.15 -2.37
CA ARG A 137 3.91 -17.68 -2.74
C ARG A 137 4.85 -17.63 -1.53
N VAL A 138 5.89 -18.48 -1.55
CA VAL A 138 6.98 -18.39 -0.58
C VAL A 138 7.87 -17.17 -0.86
N HIS A 139 8.09 -16.34 0.13
CA HIS A 139 8.96 -15.16 0.05
C HIS A 139 10.39 -15.50 0.46
N LYS A 140 11.37 -15.10 -0.34
CA LYS A 140 12.79 -15.40 -0.07
C LYS A 140 13.26 -14.89 1.29
N SER A 141 12.81 -13.69 1.68
CA SER A 141 13.16 -13.08 2.98
C SER A 141 12.49 -13.73 4.17
N LEU A 142 11.24 -14.19 4.01
CA LEU A 142 10.47 -14.85 5.07
C LEU A 142 10.74 -16.36 5.13
N ARG A 143 11.12 -16.97 4.00
CA ARG A 143 11.24 -18.43 3.77
C ARG A 143 9.92 -19.20 3.94
N VAL A 144 8.84 -18.49 4.14
CA VAL A 144 7.45 -18.97 4.25
C VAL A 144 6.53 -18.03 3.49
N THR A 145 5.23 -18.33 3.44
CA THR A 145 4.24 -17.39 2.88
C THR A 145 3.90 -16.31 3.91
N PRO A 146 3.40 -15.13 3.48
CA PRO A 146 2.93 -14.10 4.41
C PRO A 146 1.85 -14.59 5.38
N ALA A 147 0.93 -15.45 4.93
CA ALA A 147 -0.11 -16.04 5.77
C ALA A 147 0.46 -16.97 6.86
N MET A 148 1.49 -17.76 6.52
CA MET A 148 2.21 -18.57 7.51
C MET A 148 2.97 -17.68 8.51
N ALA A 149 3.63 -16.63 8.05
CA ALA A 149 4.33 -15.70 8.93
C ALA A 149 3.37 -14.96 9.88
N ALA A 150 2.13 -14.75 9.47
CA ALA A 150 1.07 -14.15 10.29
C ALA A 150 0.30 -15.16 11.17
N GLY A 151 0.64 -16.46 11.09
CA GLY A 151 -0.06 -17.53 11.84
C GLY A 151 -1.50 -17.79 11.36
N ILE A 152 -1.82 -17.42 10.10
CA ILE A 152 -3.15 -17.61 9.48
C ILE A 152 -3.22 -18.96 8.77
N ALA A 153 -2.09 -19.45 8.25
CA ALA A 153 -1.97 -20.74 7.61
C ALA A 153 -0.78 -21.50 8.19
N ASP A 154 -0.84 -22.82 8.20
CA ASP A 154 0.19 -23.73 8.70
C ASP A 154 1.07 -24.32 7.60
N HIS A 155 0.66 -24.19 6.34
CA HIS A 155 1.38 -24.68 5.15
C HIS A 155 1.25 -23.74 3.96
N VAL A 156 2.01 -24.04 2.91
CA VAL A 156 1.92 -23.35 1.60
C VAL A 156 0.74 -23.94 0.83
N TRP A 157 -0.25 -23.12 0.52
CA TRP A 157 -1.43 -23.57 -0.24
C TRP A 157 -1.07 -23.94 -1.68
N SER A 158 -1.65 -25.02 -2.17
CA SER A 158 -1.67 -25.35 -3.59
C SER A 158 -2.64 -24.43 -4.36
N ILE A 159 -2.56 -24.45 -5.69
CA ILE A 159 -3.53 -23.69 -6.51
C ILE A 159 -4.92 -24.32 -6.42
N GLU A 160 -5.01 -25.65 -6.27
CA GLU A 160 -6.25 -26.39 -6.08
C GLU A 160 -6.97 -25.93 -4.81
N GLU A 161 -6.24 -25.81 -3.69
CA GLU A 161 -6.79 -25.30 -2.41
C GLU A 161 -7.24 -23.84 -2.50
N LEU A 162 -6.54 -23.03 -3.30
CA LEU A 162 -6.94 -21.63 -3.51
C LEU A 162 -8.22 -21.49 -4.34
N LEU A 163 -8.54 -22.48 -5.18
CA LEU A 163 -9.71 -22.47 -6.07
C LEU A 163 -10.91 -23.25 -5.50
N ALA A 164 -10.72 -23.97 -4.42
CA ALA A 164 -11.78 -24.73 -3.75
C ALA A 164 -12.69 -23.82 -2.92
#